data_6a0e2b2d54e06ceb44c00b7f6bc3a11a
#
_entry.id   6a0e2b2d54e06ceb44c00b7f6bc3a11a
#
_cell.length_a   1.000
_cell.length_b   1.000
_cell.length_c   1.000
_cell.angle_alpha   90.00
_cell.angle_beta   90.00
_cell.angle_gamma   90.00
#
_symmetry.space_group_name_H-M   'P 1'
#
loop_
_entity.id
_entity.type
_entity.pdbx_description
1 polymer ?
#
loop_
_entity_poly.entity_id
_entity_poly.type
_entity_poly.pdbx_seq_one_letter_code
_entity_poly.pdbx_strand_id
1 'polypeptide(L)'
;MKNLFLFVFVVLGGALLTVSAQSKKVVADKIVGQVGDKIILRSDIMNAMADMKRQSQGQENVSLPNECQIMEGQLIRKALVLQAQKDSLHISEEEIDAALDNKIRQFIQSYGSKDVLEEIAGKTVYQIKEDFKESFREQKLSEQMQSKIVDAIKITPTEVKTYYSKIPRDSLPFYESEIEVSQIVIHPKANKDVEEYVSKQLYDYKKQAETGGGKRFDQLAKLYSEDPAVKENGGQYNLNRNDRNSWDPAFLSASFRLKEGQISPVIKSKFGLHIIQMVSRSGDEAVVKHILRIPPVTEDEIKEAKHLLDSIRTKLVEGTITFGAAVNKFSDDDNSKFSAGSISGRDASGNPSTFLSIDQLDKDIVVLLKNIKPGQYSAPQLYKDERGSQIVRLVYLRNRTEPHRENLKEDYDRVAKRALEEKKSSALEKWFKEHIPTYFISIDKDFSTCNSLDQWRKSAENAEKARN
;
A
#
# COMPACT_ATOMS: atom_id res chain seq x y z
N MET A 1 -87.71 -43.38 -0.41
CA MET A 1 -88.02 -44.08 -1.67
C MET A 1 -87.47 -43.26 -2.85
N LYS A 2 -86.75 -43.95 -3.69
CA LYS A 2 -86.32 -43.57 -5.05
C LYS A 2 -85.38 -42.38 -5.25
N ASN A 3 -84.13 -42.70 -5.29
CA ASN A 3 -83.07 -42.51 -6.26
C ASN A 3 -83.36 -41.68 -7.53
N LEU A 4 -82.60 -40.69 -7.84
CA LEU A 4 -82.17 -40.41 -9.20
C LEU A 4 -80.76 -39.89 -9.24
N PHE A 5 -79.84 -40.69 -9.77
CA PHE A 5 -78.49 -40.35 -10.15
C PHE A 5 -78.47 -39.49 -11.38
N LEU A 6 -77.88 -38.30 -11.30
CA LEU A 6 -77.58 -37.50 -12.50
C LEU A 6 -76.10 -37.51 -12.76
N PHE A 7 -75.68 -38.22 -13.82
CA PHE A 7 -74.34 -38.25 -14.34
C PHE A 7 -74.05 -36.92 -15.08
N VAL A 8 -73.12 -36.12 -14.54
CA VAL A 8 -72.63 -34.99 -15.28
C VAL A 8 -71.26 -35.40 -15.86
N PHE A 9 -71.20 -35.48 -17.19
CA PHE A 9 -69.95 -35.66 -17.96
C PHE A 9 -69.18 -34.33 -17.97
N VAL A 10 -68.08 -34.24 -17.22
CA VAL A 10 -67.18 -33.12 -17.37
C VAL A 10 -66.13 -33.47 -18.45
N VAL A 11 -66.29 -32.81 -19.60
CA VAL A 11 -65.30 -32.83 -20.68
C VAL A 11 -64.06 -32.05 -20.21
N LEU A 12 -62.99 -32.72 -19.87
CA LEU A 12 -61.67 -32.10 -19.59
C LEU A 12 -61.05 -31.67 -20.92
N GLY A 13 -61.21 -30.41 -21.29
CA GLY A 13 -60.44 -29.77 -22.35
C GLY A 13 -58.99 -29.59 -21.90
N GLY A 14 -58.08 -30.44 -22.39
CA GLY A 14 -56.66 -30.30 -22.19
C GLY A 14 -56.13 -29.04 -22.87
N ALA A 15 -55.94 -27.96 -22.14
CA ALA A 15 -55.14 -26.84 -22.59
C ALA A 15 -53.65 -27.22 -22.54
N LEU A 16 -53.09 -27.56 -23.69
CA LEU A 16 -51.66 -27.67 -23.88
C LEU A 16 -51.02 -26.27 -23.66
N LEU A 17 -50.60 -26.01 -22.42
CA LEU A 17 -49.71 -24.89 -22.15
C LEU A 17 -48.33 -25.22 -22.76
N THR A 18 -48.11 -24.71 -23.98
CA THR A 18 -46.75 -24.64 -24.53
C THR A 18 -45.94 -23.68 -23.66
N VAL A 19 -45.18 -24.21 -22.71
CA VAL A 19 -44.15 -23.46 -22.04
C VAL A 19 -43.07 -23.15 -23.07
N SER A 20 -43.16 -21.96 -23.69
CA SER A 20 -42.05 -21.39 -24.43
C SER A 20 -40.93 -21.12 -23.43
N ALA A 21 -40.01 -22.08 -23.29
CA ALA A 21 -38.74 -21.83 -22.67
C ALA A 21 -38.02 -20.80 -23.55
N GLN A 22 -38.18 -19.50 -23.25
CA GLN A 22 -37.28 -18.49 -23.76
C GLN A 22 -35.90 -18.83 -23.25
N SER A 23 -35.06 -19.40 -24.11
CA SER A 23 -33.63 -19.48 -23.85
C SER A 23 -33.18 -18.05 -23.53
N LYS A 24 -32.80 -17.82 -22.28
CA LYS A 24 -32.06 -16.58 -21.91
C LYS A 24 -30.96 -16.44 -22.93
N LYS A 25 -31.07 -15.44 -23.81
CA LYS A 25 -29.97 -15.05 -24.69
C LYS A 25 -28.80 -14.79 -23.79
N VAL A 26 -27.84 -15.72 -23.71
CA VAL A 26 -26.52 -15.47 -23.16
C VAL A 26 -25.93 -14.44 -24.11
N VAL A 27 -25.84 -13.20 -23.67
CA VAL A 27 -25.15 -12.16 -24.42
C VAL A 27 -23.68 -12.57 -24.40
N ALA A 28 -23.20 -13.14 -25.52
CA ALA A 28 -21.80 -13.37 -25.73
C ALA A 28 -21.10 -12.01 -25.68
N ASP A 29 -19.97 -11.91 -24.96
CA ASP A 29 -19.21 -10.68 -24.86
C ASP A 29 -18.74 -10.23 -26.26
N LYS A 30 -18.77 -8.92 -26.52
CA LYS A 30 -18.42 -8.37 -27.84
C LYS A 30 -16.92 -8.14 -27.92
N ILE A 31 -16.26 -8.66 -28.95
CA ILE A 31 -14.89 -8.29 -29.28
C ILE A 31 -14.92 -6.85 -29.83
N VAL A 32 -14.27 -5.92 -29.14
CA VAL A 32 -14.20 -4.50 -29.50
C VAL A 32 -12.84 -4.10 -30.05
N GLY A 33 -11.81 -4.93 -29.86
CA GLY A 33 -10.48 -4.72 -30.41
C GLY A 33 -9.68 -6.00 -30.51
N GLN A 34 -8.64 -5.97 -31.35
CA GLN A 34 -7.68 -7.06 -31.53
C GLN A 34 -6.33 -6.52 -31.93
N VAL A 35 -5.26 -7.08 -31.36
CA VAL A 35 -3.87 -6.83 -31.75
C VAL A 35 -3.16 -8.18 -31.91
N GLY A 36 -2.85 -8.55 -33.15
CA GLY A 36 -2.35 -9.90 -33.47
C GLY A 36 -3.40 -10.97 -33.13
N ASP A 37 -3.05 -11.88 -32.22
CA ASP A 37 -3.95 -12.92 -31.67
C ASP A 37 -4.66 -12.50 -30.38
N LYS A 38 -4.34 -11.32 -29.84
CA LYS A 38 -4.87 -10.82 -28.56
C LYS A 38 -6.15 -10.04 -28.79
N ILE A 39 -7.24 -10.47 -28.16
CA ILE A 39 -8.55 -9.82 -28.25
C ILE A 39 -8.76 -8.87 -27.06
N ILE A 40 -9.62 -7.87 -27.28
CA ILE A 40 -10.14 -6.95 -26.27
C ILE A 40 -11.66 -7.08 -26.29
N LEU A 41 -12.24 -7.39 -25.14
CA LEU A 41 -13.66 -7.55 -24.96
C LEU A 41 -14.32 -6.25 -24.49
N ARG A 42 -15.61 -6.09 -24.75
CA ARG A 42 -16.37 -4.96 -24.23
C ARG A 42 -16.39 -4.96 -22.70
N SER A 43 -16.47 -6.14 -22.09
CA SER A 43 -16.38 -6.31 -20.64
C SER A 43 -15.04 -5.81 -20.08
N ASP A 44 -13.92 -5.96 -20.78
CA ASP A 44 -12.60 -5.46 -20.34
C ASP A 44 -12.63 -3.95 -20.17
N ILE A 45 -13.24 -3.23 -21.11
CA ILE A 45 -13.39 -1.77 -21.05
C ILE A 45 -14.30 -1.38 -19.89
N MET A 46 -15.46 -2.03 -19.75
CA MET A 46 -16.43 -1.73 -18.68
C MET A 46 -15.88 -2.02 -17.28
N ASN A 47 -15.17 -3.13 -17.12
CA ASN A 47 -14.53 -3.50 -15.85
C ASN A 47 -13.42 -2.52 -15.49
N ALA A 48 -12.58 -2.12 -16.45
CA ALA A 48 -11.53 -1.12 -16.21
C ALA A 48 -12.14 0.23 -15.78
N MET A 49 -13.23 0.68 -16.40
CA MET A 49 -13.95 1.89 -15.97
C MET A 49 -14.49 1.77 -14.56
N ALA A 50 -15.13 0.64 -14.23
CA ALA A 50 -15.69 0.39 -12.91
C ALA A 50 -14.61 0.35 -11.83
N ASP A 51 -13.46 -0.25 -12.12
CA ASP A 51 -12.32 -0.31 -11.20
C ASP A 51 -11.73 1.08 -10.92
N MET A 52 -11.50 1.88 -11.97
CA MET A 52 -11.02 3.24 -11.82
C MET A 52 -12.00 4.12 -11.03
N LYS A 53 -13.31 3.95 -11.29
CA LYS A 53 -14.33 4.66 -10.51
C LYS A 53 -14.33 4.25 -9.04
N ARG A 54 -14.11 2.97 -8.72
CA ARG A 54 -13.98 2.50 -7.33
C ARG A 54 -12.74 3.08 -6.64
N GLN A 55 -11.61 3.10 -7.34
CA GLN A 55 -10.35 3.61 -6.81
C GLN A 55 -10.39 5.13 -6.57
N SER A 56 -11.18 5.87 -7.34
CA SER A 56 -11.33 7.33 -7.19
C SER A 56 -12.37 7.73 -6.15
N GLN A 57 -13.14 6.77 -5.58
CA GLN A 57 -14.10 7.09 -4.51
C GLN A 57 -13.37 7.64 -3.28
N GLY A 58 -13.66 8.87 -2.92
CA GLY A 58 -13.03 9.59 -1.79
C GLY A 58 -11.91 10.56 -2.20
N GLN A 59 -11.60 10.67 -3.49
CA GLN A 59 -10.66 11.69 -4.00
C GLN A 59 -11.44 12.77 -4.75
N GLU A 60 -11.46 13.99 -4.21
CA GLU A 60 -12.06 15.15 -4.90
C GLU A 60 -11.15 15.56 -6.09
N ASN A 61 -11.76 15.81 -7.26
CA ASN A 61 -11.11 16.31 -8.49
C ASN A 61 -10.26 15.31 -9.31
N VAL A 62 -10.48 14.02 -9.25
CA VAL A 62 -9.85 13.08 -10.18
C VAL A 62 -10.66 13.00 -11.48
N SER A 63 -10.07 13.47 -12.59
CA SER A 63 -10.65 13.27 -13.93
C SER A 63 -10.50 11.80 -14.33
N LEU A 64 -11.60 11.08 -14.44
CA LEU A 64 -11.59 9.70 -14.90
C LEU A 64 -11.35 9.63 -16.43
N PRO A 65 -10.54 8.66 -16.90
CA PRO A 65 -10.37 8.44 -18.33
C PRO A 65 -11.67 8.00 -18.97
N ASN A 66 -11.89 8.46 -20.20
CA ASN A 66 -13.04 8.06 -21.00
C ASN A 66 -12.81 6.68 -21.67
N GLU A 67 -13.86 6.12 -22.28
CA GLU A 67 -13.78 4.83 -22.96
C GLU A 67 -12.69 4.78 -24.05
N CYS A 68 -12.45 5.87 -24.77
CA CYS A 68 -11.42 5.95 -25.80
C CYS A 68 -10.01 5.77 -25.21
N GLN A 69 -9.73 6.43 -24.09
CA GLN A 69 -8.45 6.34 -23.40
C GLN A 69 -8.23 4.96 -22.78
N ILE A 70 -9.29 4.34 -22.27
CA ILE A 70 -9.22 2.97 -21.76
C ILE A 70 -8.97 1.98 -22.89
N MET A 71 -9.66 2.14 -24.02
CA MET A 71 -9.45 1.32 -25.21
C MET A 71 -8.00 1.44 -25.72
N GLU A 72 -7.46 2.65 -25.80
CA GLU A 72 -6.06 2.87 -26.17
C GLU A 72 -5.10 2.17 -25.21
N GLY A 73 -5.32 2.29 -23.90
CA GLY A 73 -4.55 1.58 -22.88
C GLY A 73 -4.56 0.06 -23.05
N GLN A 74 -5.70 -0.51 -23.42
CA GLN A 74 -5.81 -1.94 -23.70
C GLN A 74 -5.06 -2.32 -24.99
N LEU A 75 -5.15 -1.54 -26.07
CA LEU A 75 -4.39 -1.75 -27.31
C LEU A 75 -2.88 -1.70 -27.07
N ILE A 76 -2.41 -0.71 -26.30
CA ILE A 76 -1.01 -0.58 -25.86
C ILE A 76 -0.57 -1.83 -25.11
N ARG A 77 -1.34 -2.27 -24.13
CA ARG A 77 -1.03 -3.48 -23.35
C ARG A 77 -0.93 -4.71 -24.23
N LYS A 78 -1.93 -4.95 -25.09
CA LYS A 78 -1.92 -6.11 -26.01
C LYS A 78 -0.75 -6.06 -27.00
N ALA A 79 -0.35 -4.89 -27.49
CA ALA A 79 0.82 -4.73 -28.35
C ALA A 79 2.13 -5.07 -27.61
N LEU A 80 2.27 -4.60 -26.35
CA LEU A 80 3.43 -4.93 -25.52
C LEU A 80 3.50 -6.42 -25.21
N VAL A 81 2.38 -7.05 -24.86
CA VAL A 81 2.30 -8.50 -24.61
C VAL A 81 2.68 -9.29 -25.86
N LEU A 82 2.14 -8.91 -27.01
CA LEU A 82 2.46 -9.57 -28.29
C LEU A 82 3.95 -9.46 -28.62
N GLN A 83 4.56 -8.29 -28.40
CA GLN A 83 5.99 -8.12 -28.60
C GLN A 83 6.82 -8.88 -27.57
N ALA A 84 6.42 -8.87 -26.30
CA ALA A 84 7.09 -9.65 -25.27
C ALA A 84 7.17 -11.14 -25.64
N GLN A 85 6.09 -11.70 -26.19
CA GLN A 85 6.05 -13.08 -26.67
C GLN A 85 6.96 -13.30 -27.87
N LYS A 86 6.96 -12.36 -28.86
CA LYS A 86 7.88 -12.42 -30.01
C LYS A 86 9.35 -12.35 -29.57
N ASP A 87 9.63 -11.56 -28.54
CA ASP A 87 10.97 -11.39 -27.96
C ASP A 87 11.34 -12.50 -26.97
N SER A 88 10.49 -13.53 -26.84
CA SER A 88 10.66 -14.66 -25.91
C SER A 88 10.85 -14.23 -24.45
N LEU A 89 10.23 -13.13 -24.03
CA LEU A 89 10.20 -12.76 -22.63
C LEU A 89 9.34 -13.77 -21.86
N HIS A 90 9.87 -14.24 -20.75
CA HIS A 90 9.24 -15.27 -19.93
C HIS A 90 9.05 -14.78 -18.49
N ILE A 91 7.91 -15.11 -17.91
CA ILE A 91 7.62 -14.91 -16.50
C ILE A 91 7.34 -16.28 -15.89
N SER A 92 8.00 -16.58 -14.78
CA SER A 92 7.82 -17.87 -14.14
C SER A 92 6.44 -18.00 -13.51
N GLU A 93 5.92 -19.23 -13.40
CA GLU A 93 4.65 -19.50 -12.73
C GLU A 93 4.72 -19.08 -11.24
N GLU A 94 5.88 -19.24 -10.62
CA GLU A 94 6.13 -18.84 -9.22
C GLU A 94 5.98 -17.33 -9.03
N GLU A 95 6.43 -16.51 -9.97
CA GLU A 95 6.26 -15.05 -9.93
C GLU A 95 4.80 -14.64 -10.07
N ILE A 96 4.04 -15.31 -10.95
CA ILE A 96 2.60 -15.08 -11.11
C ILE A 96 1.85 -15.47 -9.84
N ASP A 97 2.13 -16.66 -9.31
CA ASP A 97 1.47 -17.15 -8.10
C ASP A 97 1.76 -16.26 -6.90
N ALA A 98 3.01 -15.81 -6.72
CA ALA A 98 3.38 -14.86 -5.66
C ALA A 98 2.66 -13.51 -5.79
N ALA A 99 2.53 -12.98 -7.01
CA ALA A 99 1.81 -11.74 -7.27
C ALA A 99 0.30 -11.88 -6.97
N LEU A 100 -0.30 -13.00 -7.37
CA LEU A 100 -1.69 -13.33 -7.08
C LEU A 100 -1.92 -13.49 -5.58
N ASP A 101 -1.02 -14.19 -4.86
CA ASP A 101 -1.10 -14.34 -3.40
C ASP A 101 -1.07 -13.00 -2.68
N ASN A 102 -0.22 -12.08 -3.13
CA ASN A 102 -0.18 -10.72 -2.59
C ASN A 102 -1.50 -9.99 -2.83
N LYS A 103 -2.06 -10.10 -4.03
CA LYS A 103 -3.34 -9.45 -4.38
C LYS A 103 -4.50 -10.02 -3.56
N ILE A 104 -4.56 -11.33 -3.41
CA ILE A 104 -5.58 -11.99 -2.58
C ILE A 104 -5.45 -11.57 -1.11
N ARG A 105 -4.23 -11.48 -0.57
CA ARG A 105 -4.04 -10.95 0.80
C ARG A 105 -4.57 -9.53 0.95
N GLN A 106 -4.33 -8.65 -0.03
CA GLN A 106 -4.89 -7.30 -0.03
C GLN A 106 -6.42 -7.32 -0.05
N PHE A 107 -7.04 -8.19 -0.87
CA PHE A 107 -8.49 -8.33 -0.89
C PHE A 107 -9.03 -8.83 0.46
N ILE A 108 -8.43 -9.86 1.04
CA ILE A 108 -8.82 -10.36 2.36
C ILE A 108 -8.73 -9.26 3.42
N GLN A 109 -7.67 -8.46 3.42
CA GLN A 109 -7.54 -7.31 4.34
C GLN A 109 -8.63 -6.25 4.10
N SER A 110 -8.95 -5.96 2.84
CA SER A 110 -9.97 -4.95 2.48
C SER A 110 -11.39 -5.41 2.82
N TYR A 111 -11.69 -6.70 2.69
CA TYR A 111 -13.01 -7.28 2.95
C TYR A 111 -13.13 -7.87 4.38
N GLY A 112 -12.05 -7.87 5.15
CA GLY A 112 -12.01 -8.28 6.56
C GLY A 112 -11.69 -9.76 6.78
N SER A 113 -12.11 -10.68 5.92
CA SER A 113 -11.76 -12.10 6.01
C SER A 113 -11.83 -12.81 4.66
N LYS A 114 -11.23 -14.02 4.61
CA LYS A 114 -11.31 -14.91 3.45
C LYS A 114 -12.75 -15.31 3.14
N ASP A 115 -13.51 -15.65 4.16
CA ASP A 115 -14.90 -16.17 4.01
C ASP A 115 -15.82 -15.07 3.42
N VAL A 116 -15.67 -13.82 3.89
CA VAL A 116 -16.40 -12.67 3.34
C VAL A 116 -16.00 -12.40 1.87
N LEU A 117 -14.71 -12.51 1.53
CA LEU A 117 -14.26 -12.38 0.15
C LEU A 117 -14.88 -13.46 -0.74
N GLU A 118 -14.88 -14.72 -0.31
CA GLU A 118 -15.45 -15.86 -1.07
C GLU A 118 -16.97 -15.73 -1.20
N GLU A 119 -17.67 -15.27 -0.17
CA GLU A 119 -19.11 -15.00 -0.19
C GLU A 119 -19.47 -13.89 -1.19
N ILE A 120 -18.77 -12.75 -1.14
CA ILE A 120 -19.01 -11.62 -2.06
C ILE A 120 -18.68 -11.99 -3.51
N ALA A 121 -17.58 -12.71 -3.73
CA ALA A 121 -17.16 -13.14 -5.06
C ALA A 121 -18.00 -14.30 -5.62
N GLY A 122 -18.69 -15.06 -4.76
CA GLY A 122 -19.38 -16.30 -5.14
C GLY A 122 -18.43 -17.38 -5.64
N LYS A 123 -17.14 -17.31 -5.29
CA LYS A 123 -16.05 -18.18 -5.75
C LYS A 123 -15.04 -18.39 -4.64
N THR A 124 -14.40 -19.54 -4.60
CA THR A 124 -13.29 -19.79 -3.69
C THR A 124 -12.06 -18.93 -4.09
N VAL A 125 -11.18 -18.64 -3.13
CA VAL A 125 -9.91 -17.95 -3.39
C VAL A 125 -9.10 -18.63 -4.49
N TYR A 126 -9.13 -19.96 -4.56
CA TYR A 126 -8.48 -20.71 -5.63
C TYR A 126 -9.06 -20.37 -7.00
N GLN A 127 -10.40 -20.38 -7.14
CA GLN A 127 -11.08 -20.01 -8.38
C GLN A 127 -10.82 -18.54 -8.76
N ILE A 128 -10.81 -17.64 -7.78
CA ILE A 128 -10.46 -16.23 -8.00
C ILE A 128 -9.03 -16.11 -8.57
N LYS A 129 -8.07 -16.85 -8.01
CA LYS A 129 -6.69 -16.87 -8.54
C LYS A 129 -6.63 -17.35 -9.98
N GLU A 130 -7.29 -18.47 -10.31
CA GLU A 130 -7.31 -19.02 -11.65
C GLU A 130 -7.93 -18.03 -12.65
N ASP A 131 -9.02 -17.35 -12.29
CA ASP A 131 -9.67 -16.34 -13.13
C ASP A 131 -8.73 -15.14 -13.44
N PHE A 132 -7.88 -14.77 -12.49
CA PHE A 132 -6.96 -13.63 -12.66
C PHE A 132 -5.59 -14.01 -13.26
N LYS A 133 -5.25 -15.29 -13.32
CA LYS A 133 -3.91 -15.76 -13.65
C LYS A 133 -3.41 -15.25 -15.00
N GLU A 134 -4.23 -15.37 -16.05
CA GLU A 134 -3.85 -14.91 -17.38
C GLU A 134 -3.75 -13.38 -17.48
N SER A 135 -4.67 -12.67 -16.85
CA SER A 135 -4.65 -11.20 -16.79
C SER A 135 -3.39 -10.67 -16.07
N PHE A 136 -2.95 -11.34 -15.00
CA PHE A 136 -1.71 -11.02 -14.30
C PHE A 136 -0.47 -11.33 -15.13
N ARG A 137 -0.48 -12.45 -15.87
CA ARG A 137 0.61 -12.80 -16.80
C ARG A 137 0.75 -11.74 -17.89
N GLU A 138 -0.35 -11.34 -18.50
CA GLU A 138 -0.34 -10.27 -19.52
C GLU A 138 0.15 -8.94 -18.95
N GLN A 139 -0.30 -8.59 -17.74
CA GLN A 139 0.17 -7.38 -17.06
C GLN A 139 1.68 -7.42 -16.85
N LYS A 140 2.21 -8.51 -16.32
CA LYS A 140 3.64 -8.68 -16.07
C LYS A 140 4.48 -8.67 -17.35
N LEU A 141 4.02 -9.34 -18.39
CA LEU A 141 4.68 -9.31 -19.71
C LEU A 141 4.71 -7.90 -20.29
N SER A 142 3.61 -7.16 -20.19
CA SER A 142 3.53 -5.77 -20.62
C SER A 142 4.50 -4.87 -19.85
N GLU A 143 4.54 -4.99 -18.52
CA GLU A 143 5.48 -4.26 -17.64
C GLU A 143 6.94 -4.59 -18.01
N GLN A 144 7.27 -5.86 -18.17
CA GLN A 144 8.62 -6.31 -18.51
C GLN A 144 9.05 -5.82 -19.91
N MET A 145 8.14 -5.83 -20.90
CA MET A 145 8.42 -5.30 -22.22
C MET A 145 8.63 -3.78 -22.18
N GLN A 146 7.79 -3.05 -21.46
CA GLN A 146 7.96 -1.62 -21.27
C GLN A 146 9.32 -1.30 -20.62
N SER A 147 9.68 -2.01 -19.55
CA SER A 147 10.99 -1.88 -18.91
C SER A 147 12.13 -2.15 -19.89
N LYS A 148 12.05 -3.21 -20.69
CA LYS A 148 13.06 -3.52 -21.73
C LYS A 148 13.27 -2.36 -22.72
N ILE A 149 12.21 -1.65 -23.07
CA ILE A 149 12.28 -0.49 -23.98
C ILE A 149 12.97 0.70 -23.32
N VAL A 150 12.71 0.97 -22.01
CA VAL A 150 13.06 2.24 -21.37
C VAL A 150 14.18 2.18 -20.33
N ASP A 151 14.52 1.01 -19.75
CA ASP A 151 15.48 0.93 -18.63
C ASP A 151 16.91 1.28 -19.00
N ALA A 152 17.28 1.07 -20.25
CA ALA A 152 18.59 1.48 -20.76
C ALA A 152 18.71 3.00 -21.00
N ILE A 153 17.60 3.74 -20.95
CA ILE A 153 17.55 5.17 -21.23
C ILE A 153 18.08 5.93 -20.03
N LYS A 154 19.14 6.69 -20.25
CA LYS A 154 19.74 7.60 -19.28
C LYS A 154 19.60 9.05 -19.76
N ILE A 155 19.63 9.98 -18.83
CA ILE A 155 19.63 11.40 -19.15
C ILE A 155 21.01 12.00 -18.89
N THR A 156 21.45 12.90 -19.76
CA THR A 156 22.72 13.62 -19.60
C THR A 156 22.45 15.03 -19.06
N PRO A 157 23.44 15.68 -18.40
CA PRO A 157 23.27 17.06 -17.92
C PRO A 157 22.92 18.05 -19.03
N THR A 158 23.40 17.82 -20.25
CA THR A 158 23.07 18.65 -21.41
C THR A 158 21.59 18.52 -21.81
N GLU A 159 21.07 17.30 -21.80
CA GLU A 159 19.66 17.06 -22.09
C GLU A 159 18.75 17.66 -21.01
N VAL A 160 19.14 17.58 -19.74
CA VAL A 160 18.42 18.22 -18.64
C VAL A 160 18.35 19.74 -18.85
N LYS A 161 19.48 20.38 -19.21
CA LYS A 161 19.50 21.82 -19.54
C LYS A 161 18.59 22.15 -20.72
N THR A 162 18.64 21.32 -21.77
CA THR A 162 17.81 21.51 -22.97
C THR A 162 16.32 21.36 -22.64
N TYR A 163 15.95 20.37 -21.83
CA TYR A 163 14.59 20.19 -21.35
C TYR A 163 14.13 21.41 -20.57
N TYR A 164 14.92 21.84 -19.58
CA TYR A 164 14.60 22.98 -18.73
C TYR A 164 14.45 24.29 -19.53
N SER A 165 15.28 24.52 -20.54
CA SER A 165 15.22 25.71 -21.37
C SER A 165 13.96 25.83 -22.22
N LYS A 166 13.23 24.73 -22.45
CA LYS A 166 11.96 24.70 -23.19
C LYS A 166 10.76 25.10 -22.31
N ILE A 167 10.92 25.06 -20.98
CA ILE A 167 9.83 25.39 -20.05
C ILE A 167 9.71 26.91 -19.95
N PRO A 168 8.53 27.49 -20.23
CA PRO A 168 8.31 28.94 -20.04
C PRO A 168 8.55 29.31 -18.57
N ARG A 169 9.21 30.46 -18.35
CA ARG A 169 9.53 30.92 -16.99
C ARG A 169 8.31 31.05 -16.08
N ASP A 170 7.17 31.44 -16.62
CA ASP A 170 5.93 31.63 -15.86
C ASP A 170 5.28 30.28 -15.49
N SER A 171 5.63 29.22 -16.19
CA SER A 171 5.18 27.86 -15.91
C SER A 171 6.09 27.07 -14.96
N LEU A 172 7.25 27.68 -14.59
CA LEU A 172 8.14 27.04 -13.62
C LEU A 172 7.49 27.02 -12.23
N PRO A 173 7.48 25.89 -11.53
CA PRO A 173 6.97 25.80 -10.17
C PRO A 173 7.65 26.80 -9.24
N PHE A 174 6.90 27.31 -8.28
CA PHE A 174 7.43 28.07 -7.16
C PHE A 174 7.45 27.14 -5.93
N TYR A 175 8.61 27.00 -5.32
CA TYR A 175 8.79 26.26 -4.11
C TYR A 175 8.92 27.21 -2.92
N GLU A 176 8.09 26.97 -1.91
CA GLU A 176 8.27 27.57 -0.60
C GLU A 176 9.56 27.04 0.04
N SER A 177 9.98 27.64 1.17
CA SER A 177 11.12 27.09 1.91
C SER A 177 10.89 25.65 2.30
N GLU A 178 11.74 24.77 1.82
CA GLU A 178 11.73 23.36 2.13
C GLU A 178 12.92 23.02 3.02
N ILE A 179 12.74 22.02 3.87
CA ILE A 179 13.75 21.57 4.81
C ILE A 179 13.96 20.06 4.68
N GLU A 180 15.22 19.66 4.73
CA GLU A 180 15.62 18.27 4.84
C GLU A 180 16.13 18.01 6.25
N VAL A 181 15.40 17.15 6.98
CA VAL A 181 15.59 16.91 8.40
C VAL A 181 15.81 15.43 8.66
N SER A 182 16.72 15.15 9.59
CA SER A 182 16.93 13.80 10.10
C SER A 182 16.92 13.81 11.63
N GLN A 183 16.62 12.67 12.24
CA GLN A 183 16.54 12.56 13.70
C GLN A 183 17.24 11.30 14.21
N ILE A 184 17.67 11.36 15.47
CA ILE A 184 18.00 10.22 16.32
C ILE A 184 17.04 10.25 17.48
N VAL A 185 16.31 9.16 17.69
CA VAL A 185 15.31 9.03 18.74
C VAL A 185 15.76 7.98 19.73
N ILE A 186 15.67 8.27 21.02
CA ILE A 186 15.91 7.30 22.10
C ILE A 186 14.63 7.22 22.95
N HIS A 187 14.14 6.00 23.13
CA HIS A 187 13.10 5.67 24.08
C HIS A 187 13.76 5.38 25.44
N PRO A 188 13.65 6.30 26.45
CA PRO A 188 14.14 6.01 27.77
C PRO A 188 13.46 4.74 28.29
N LYS A 189 14.26 3.82 28.85
CA LYS A 189 13.74 2.54 29.36
C LYS A 189 13.55 2.68 30.86
N ALA A 190 12.39 2.26 31.36
CA ALA A 190 12.18 2.18 32.79
C ALA A 190 13.27 1.34 33.47
N ASN A 191 13.67 1.72 34.68
CA ASN A 191 14.63 0.93 35.43
C ASN A 191 14.06 -0.44 35.83
N LYS A 192 14.95 -1.34 36.26
CA LYS A 192 14.57 -2.72 36.60
C LYS A 192 13.55 -2.80 37.74
N ASP A 193 13.65 -1.97 38.74
CA ASP A 193 12.76 -1.99 39.90
C ASP A 193 11.32 -1.63 39.50
N VAL A 194 11.17 -0.64 38.60
CA VAL A 194 9.87 -0.25 38.02
C VAL A 194 9.33 -1.36 37.13
N GLU A 195 10.17 -1.98 36.29
CA GLU A 195 9.74 -3.12 35.46
C GLU A 195 9.27 -4.30 36.33
N GLU A 196 10.02 -4.62 37.41
CA GLU A 196 9.65 -5.70 38.34
C GLU A 196 8.32 -5.38 39.06
N TYR A 197 8.14 -4.15 39.51
CA TYR A 197 6.89 -3.73 40.14
C TYR A 197 5.69 -3.88 39.20
N VAL A 198 5.81 -3.41 37.94
CA VAL A 198 4.74 -3.55 36.94
C VAL A 198 4.51 -5.02 36.57
N SER A 199 5.58 -5.80 36.46
CA SER A 199 5.50 -7.23 36.22
C SER A 199 4.74 -7.97 37.32
N LYS A 200 4.98 -7.59 38.58
CA LYS A 200 4.25 -8.14 39.72
C LYS A 200 2.76 -7.78 39.68
N GLN A 201 2.44 -6.54 39.33
CA GLN A 201 1.02 -6.16 39.12
C GLN A 201 0.34 -7.03 38.06
N LEU A 202 0.98 -7.24 36.92
CA LEU A 202 0.44 -8.11 35.86
C LEU A 202 0.31 -9.57 36.31
N TYR A 203 1.24 -10.07 37.11
CA TYR A 203 1.14 -11.39 37.71
C TYR A 203 -0.07 -11.48 38.66
N ASP A 204 -0.34 -10.46 39.48
CA ASP A 204 -1.50 -10.41 40.34
C ASP A 204 -2.82 -10.34 39.52
N TYR A 205 -2.84 -9.60 38.41
CA TYR A 205 -4.01 -9.60 37.51
C TYR A 205 -4.23 -10.97 36.87
N LYS A 206 -3.16 -11.64 36.43
CA LYS A 206 -3.24 -13.01 35.94
C LYS A 206 -3.88 -13.95 36.99
N LYS A 207 -3.38 -13.92 38.22
CA LYS A 207 -3.92 -14.73 39.32
C LYS A 207 -5.40 -14.46 39.59
N GLN A 208 -5.80 -13.18 39.59
CA GLN A 208 -7.20 -12.81 39.72
C GLN A 208 -8.07 -13.30 38.55
N ALA A 209 -7.55 -13.27 37.34
CA ALA A 209 -8.25 -13.75 36.13
C ALA A 209 -8.42 -15.28 36.15
N GLU A 210 -7.39 -16.02 36.58
CA GLU A 210 -7.42 -17.49 36.69
C GLU A 210 -8.43 -17.96 37.73
N THR A 211 -8.59 -17.24 38.85
CA THR A 211 -9.54 -17.58 39.93
C THR A 211 -10.95 -17.08 39.66
N GLY A 212 -11.13 -16.01 38.89
CA GLY A 212 -12.43 -15.32 38.67
C GLY A 212 -13.18 -15.71 37.41
N GLY A 213 -12.63 -16.66 36.58
CA GLY A 213 -13.24 -17.08 35.34
C GLY A 213 -13.08 -16.06 34.20
N GLY A 214 -13.48 -16.45 32.97
CA GLY A 214 -13.19 -15.70 31.72
C GLY A 214 -13.66 -14.25 31.70
N LYS A 215 -14.78 -13.93 32.33
CA LYS A 215 -15.27 -12.53 32.43
C LYS A 215 -14.37 -11.62 33.26
N ARG A 216 -13.56 -12.19 34.18
CA ARG A 216 -12.67 -11.42 35.04
C ARG A 216 -11.50 -10.81 34.27
N PHE A 217 -10.95 -11.52 33.27
CA PHE A 217 -9.91 -10.99 32.42
C PHE A 217 -10.39 -9.72 31.69
N ASP A 218 -11.59 -9.74 31.13
CA ASP A 218 -12.19 -8.59 30.42
C ASP A 218 -12.35 -7.36 31.34
N GLN A 219 -12.78 -7.59 32.59
CA GLN A 219 -12.89 -6.51 33.57
C GLN A 219 -11.54 -5.89 33.91
N LEU A 220 -10.51 -6.73 34.12
CA LEU A 220 -9.15 -6.29 34.39
C LEU A 220 -8.53 -5.56 33.20
N ALA A 221 -8.77 -6.04 31.98
CA ALA A 221 -8.33 -5.37 30.75
C ALA A 221 -8.92 -3.96 30.65
N LYS A 222 -10.22 -3.81 30.83
CA LYS A 222 -10.90 -2.50 30.79
C LYS A 222 -10.44 -1.54 31.86
N LEU A 223 -10.10 -2.03 33.05
CA LEU A 223 -9.71 -1.21 34.18
C LEU A 223 -8.24 -0.81 34.18
N TYR A 224 -7.36 -1.69 33.73
CA TYR A 224 -5.93 -1.55 33.97
C TYR A 224 -5.06 -1.60 32.71
N SER A 225 -5.60 -2.00 31.54
CA SER A 225 -4.82 -1.99 30.33
C SER A 225 -4.56 -0.58 29.84
N GLU A 226 -3.31 -0.31 29.47
CA GLU A 226 -2.86 0.95 28.89
C GLU A 226 -2.82 0.89 27.34
N ASP A 227 -3.39 -0.16 26.78
CA ASP A 227 -3.64 -0.23 25.33
C ASP A 227 -4.75 0.77 24.93
N PRO A 228 -4.47 1.75 24.07
CA PRO A 228 -5.48 2.73 23.64
C PRO A 228 -6.74 2.11 23.05
N ALA A 229 -6.63 0.99 22.35
CA ALA A 229 -7.74 0.31 21.69
C ALA A 229 -8.63 -0.50 22.65
N VAL A 230 -8.22 -0.68 23.91
CA VAL A 230 -8.99 -1.50 24.87
C VAL A 230 -10.40 -0.96 25.12
N LYS A 231 -10.59 0.34 24.98
CA LYS A 231 -11.90 0.99 25.14
C LYS A 231 -12.90 0.57 24.07
N GLU A 232 -12.40 0.29 22.86
CA GLU A 232 -13.21 -0.06 21.70
C GLU A 232 -13.34 -1.58 21.54
N ASN A 233 -12.22 -2.31 21.64
CA ASN A 233 -12.16 -3.75 21.37
C ASN A 233 -12.11 -4.64 22.63
N GLY A 234 -12.10 -4.06 23.85
CA GLY A 234 -11.97 -4.82 25.10
C GLY A 234 -10.63 -5.53 25.27
N GLY A 235 -9.59 -5.11 24.53
CA GLY A 235 -8.28 -5.75 24.49
C GLY A 235 -8.22 -6.99 23.61
N GLN A 236 -9.22 -7.22 22.75
CA GLN A 236 -9.30 -8.37 21.86
C GLN A 236 -8.65 -8.09 20.51
N TYR A 237 -7.87 -9.06 20.01
CA TYR A 237 -7.20 -9.01 18.72
C TYR A 237 -7.29 -10.33 17.99
N ASN A 238 -7.43 -10.24 16.67
CA ASN A 238 -7.34 -11.36 15.76
C ASN A 238 -5.90 -11.43 15.22
N LEU A 239 -5.24 -12.55 15.43
CA LEU A 239 -3.85 -12.77 15.04
C LEU A 239 -3.77 -13.80 13.93
N ASN A 240 -2.86 -13.57 12.96
CA ASN A 240 -2.43 -14.61 12.05
C ASN A 240 -0.93 -14.88 12.31
N ARG A 241 -0.55 -16.15 12.44
CA ARG A 241 0.83 -16.57 12.74
C ARG A 241 1.84 -16.09 11.70
N ASN A 242 1.39 -15.93 10.46
CA ASN A 242 2.23 -15.54 9.33
C ASN A 242 2.39 -14.01 9.20
N ASP A 243 1.60 -13.24 9.94
CA ASP A 243 1.62 -11.76 9.91
C ASP A 243 2.68 -11.19 10.88
N ARG A 244 3.93 -11.53 10.60
CA ARG A 244 5.08 -11.15 11.45
C ARG A 244 5.43 -9.67 11.37
N ASN A 245 4.94 -8.97 10.38
CA ASN A 245 5.25 -7.55 10.19
C ASN A 245 4.30 -6.64 10.97
N SER A 246 3.09 -7.10 11.28
CA SER A 246 2.07 -6.31 11.99
C SER A 246 2.16 -6.46 13.50
N TRP A 247 2.83 -7.50 14.00
CA TRP A 247 2.86 -7.86 15.42
C TRP A 247 4.28 -7.91 15.98
N ASP A 248 4.41 -7.53 17.23
CA ASP A 248 5.68 -7.76 17.96
C ASP A 248 5.97 -9.27 18.02
N PRO A 249 7.20 -9.72 17.65
CA PRO A 249 7.53 -11.13 17.62
C PRO A 249 7.37 -11.87 18.95
N ALA A 250 7.66 -11.19 20.08
CA ALA A 250 7.50 -11.78 21.40
C ALA A 250 6.03 -11.99 21.74
N PHE A 251 5.17 -10.99 21.41
CA PHE A 251 3.73 -11.06 21.59
C PHE A 251 3.12 -12.19 20.75
N LEU A 252 3.44 -12.22 19.44
CA LEU A 252 2.93 -13.22 18.51
C LEU A 252 3.35 -14.65 18.93
N SER A 253 4.64 -14.83 19.23
CA SER A 253 5.17 -16.13 19.66
C SER A 253 4.54 -16.61 20.97
N ALA A 254 4.37 -15.72 21.95
CA ALA A 254 3.73 -16.07 23.22
C ALA A 254 2.26 -16.45 23.03
N SER A 255 1.52 -15.70 22.20
CA SER A 255 0.11 -15.98 21.90
C SER A 255 -0.09 -17.38 21.36
N PHE A 256 0.68 -17.79 20.35
CA PHE A 256 0.55 -19.09 19.69
C PHE A 256 1.08 -20.28 20.49
N ARG A 257 1.69 -20.07 21.67
CA ARG A 257 2.08 -21.14 22.61
C ARG A 257 0.96 -21.49 23.58
N LEU A 258 -0.08 -20.65 23.69
CA LEU A 258 -1.17 -20.83 24.63
C LEU A 258 -2.20 -21.83 24.11
N LYS A 259 -2.82 -22.55 25.06
CA LYS A 259 -4.06 -23.29 24.83
C LYS A 259 -5.26 -22.37 25.04
N GLU A 260 -6.41 -22.72 24.46
CA GLU A 260 -7.64 -21.97 24.67
C GLU A 260 -7.98 -21.83 26.17
N GLY A 261 -8.35 -20.62 26.58
CA GLY A 261 -8.57 -20.26 27.98
C GLY A 261 -7.31 -19.97 28.80
N GLN A 262 -6.12 -20.36 28.33
CA GLN A 262 -4.86 -20.17 29.05
C GLN A 262 -4.40 -18.72 29.02
N ILE A 263 -3.80 -18.25 30.13
CA ILE A 263 -3.17 -16.92 30.26
C ILE A 263 -1.64 -17.09 30.26
N SER A 264 -0.96 -16.25 29.48
CA SER A 264 0.50 -16.25 29.36
C SER A 264 1.20 -15.91 30.68
N PRO A 265 2.48 -16.23 30.84
CA PRO A 265 3.35 -15.48 31.73
C PRO A 265 3.37 -13.99 31.34
N VAL A 266 3.95 -13.14 32.18
CA VAL A 266 4.24 -11.75 31.78
C VAL A 266 5.30 -11.80 30.68
N ILE A 267 5.01 -11.14 29.54
CA ILE A 267 5.93 -11.04 28.41
C ILE A 267 6.31 -9.58 28.19
N LYS A 268 7.50 -9.34 27.69
CA LYS A 268 7.99 -8.01 27.32
C LYS A 268 7.99 -7.88 25.80
N SER A 269 7.37 -6.84 25.30
CA SER A 269 7.41 -6.40 23.91
C SER A 269 8.01 -4.99 23.81
N LYS A 270 8.14 -4.47 22.60
CA LYS A 270 8.51 -3.07 22.37
C LYS A 270 7.48 -2.06 22.90
N PHE A 271 6.27 -2.50 23.19
CA PHE A 271 5.18 -1.66 23.69
C PHE A 271 5.04 -1.65 25.21
N GLY A 272 5.66 -2.58 25.92
CA GLY A 272 5.57 -2.72 27.36
C GLY A 272 5.50 -4.17 27.82
N LEU A 273 4.88 -4.38 28.98
CA LEU A 273 4.66 -5.68 29.60
C LEU A 273 3.23 -6.14 29.36
N HIS A 274 3.04 -7.40 28.99
CA HIS A 274 1.73 -7.94 28.67
C HIS A 274 1.45 -9.24 29.40
N ILE A 275 0.18 -9.50 29.68
CA ILE A 275 -0.38 -10.85 29.83
C ILE A 275 -1.44 -11.06 28.75
N ILE A 276 -1.47 -12.24 28.17
CA ILE A 276 -2.31 -12.59 27.01
C ILE A 276 -3.18 -13.78 27.38
N GLN A 277 -4.47 -13.70 27.10
CA GLN A 277 -5.40 -14.82 27.19
C GLN A 277 -5.76 -15.32 25.80
N MET A 278 -5.60 -16.61 25.55
CA MET A 278 -6.11 -17.23 24.32
C MET A 278 -7.62 -17.43 24.45
N VAL A 279 -8.37 -16.87 23.53
CA VAL A 279 -9.83 -17.04 23.44
C VAL A 279 -10.18 -18.24 22.58
N SER A 280 -9.67 -18.26 21.34
CA SER A 280 -9.87 -19.36 20.42
C SER A 280 -8.71 -19.46 19.43
N ARG A 281 -8.50 -20.64 18.86
CA ARG A 281 -7.46 -20.89 17.88
C ARG A 281 -7.91 -21.87 16.82
N SER A 282 -7.68 -21.52 15.55
CA SER A 282 -7.94 -22.37 14.38
C SER A 282 -6.74 -22.31 13.44
N GLY A 283 -5.91 -23.34 13.41
CA GLY A 283 -4.70 -23.40 12.57
C GLY A 283 -3.73 -22.25 12.86
N ASP A 284 -3.52 -21.39 11.87
CA ASP A 284 -2.65 -20.21 11.95
C ASP A 284 -3.38 -18.94 12.41
N GLU A 285 -4.66 -19.02 12.70
CA GLU A 285 -5.46 -17.91 13.23
C GLU A 285 -5.72 -18.10 14.72
N ALA A 286 -5.73 -16.99 15.45
CA ALA A 286 -6.03 -16.97 16.87
C ALA A 286 -6.76 -15.69 17.27
N VAL A 287 -7.71 -15.82 18.20
CA VAL A 287 -8.32 -14.70 18.89
C VAL A 287 -7.74 -14.65 20.29
N VAL A 288 -7.15 -13.51 20.65
CA VAL A 288 -6.55 -13.30 21.96
C VAL A 288 -7.13 -12.04 22.62
N LYS A 289 -7.04 -11.98 23.93
CA LYS A 289 -7.22 -10.77 24.72
C LYS A 289 -5.93 -10.47 25.47
N HIS A 290 -5.59 -9.19 25.67
CA HIS A 290 -4.41 -8.85 26.42
C HIS A 290 -4.64 -7.69 27.40
N ILE A 291 -3.75 -7.62 28.39
CA ILE A 291 -3.58 -6.47 29.28
C ILE A 291 -2.16 -5.97 29.07
N LEU A 292 -2.05 -4.73 28.60
CA LEU A 292 -0.79 -4.02 28.43
C LEU A 292 -0.55 -3.11 29.63
N ARG A 293 0.66 -3.14 30.18
CA ARG A 293 1.15 -2.13 31.13
C ARG A 293 2.48 -1.58 30.64
N ILE A 294 2.58 -0.26 30.61
CA ILE A 294 3.77 0.46 30.18
C ILE A 294 4.51 0.91 31.44
N PRO A 295 5.69 0.31 31.77
CA PRO A 295 6.45 0.76 32.92
C PRO A 295 6.77 2.26 32.78
N PRO A 296 6.39 3.10 33.76
CA PRO A 296 6.62 4.54 33.69
C PRO A 296 8.12 4.85 33.71
N VAL A 297 8.50 5.82 32.89
CA VAL A 297 9.87 6.35 32.84
C VAL A 297 9.96 7.48 33.85
N THR A 298 11.01 7.49 34.65
CA THR A 298 11.28 8.55 35.64
C THR A 298 12.16 9.65 35.04
N GLU A 299 12.34 10.75 35.79
CA GLU A 299 13.23 11.84 35.35
C GLU A 299 14.68 11.41 35.17
N ASP A 300 15.13 10.39 35.91
CA ASP A 300 16.53 9.95 35.84
C ASP A 300 16.82 9.20 34.53
N GLU A 301 15.93 8.32 34.06
CA GLU A 301 16.07 7.67 32.76
C GLU A 301 15.99 8.68 31.58
N ILE A 302 15.17 9.73 31.75
CA ILE A 302 15.11 10.84 30.77
C ILE A 302 16.43 11.61 30.75
N LYS A 303 17.03 11.89 31.90
CA LYS A 303 18.34 12.55 31.99
C LYS A 303 19.44 11.68 31.36
N GLU A 304 19.45 10.38 31.65
CA GLU A 304 20.39 9.43 31.02
C GLU A 304 20.27 9.43 29.49
N ALA A 305 19.04 9.36 28.95
CA ALA A 305 18.81 9.43 27.51
C ALA A 305 19.28 10.76 26.89
N LYS A 306 19.06 11.89 27.58
CA LYS A 306 19.60 13.18 27.15
C LYS A 306 21.11 13.22 27.15
N HIS A 307 21.77 12.74 28.21
CA HIS A 307 23.21 12.65 28.28
C HIS A 307 23.81 11.76 27.20
N LEU A 308 23.16 10.64 26.89
CA LEU A 308 23.59 9.78 25.78
C LEU A 308 23.52 10.51 24.44
N LEU A 309 22.43 11.20 24.16
CA LEU A 309 22.29 11.98 22.93
C LEU A 309 23.24 13.17 22.86
N ASP A 310 23.54 13.85 23.99
CA ASP A 310 24.57 14.90 24.05
C ASP A 310 25.98 14.35 23.75
N SER A 311 26.31 13.18 24.28
CA SER A 311 27.56 12.48 23.94
C SER A 311 27.63 12.13 22.44
N ILE A 312 26.52 11.65 21.86
CA ILE A 312 26.45 11.36 20.44
C ILE A 312 26.59 12.66 19.63
N ARG A 313 25.90 13.73 20.03
CA ARG A 313 26.00 15.05 19.40
C ARG A 313 27.43 15.57 19.37
N THR A 314 28.15 15.46 20.47
CA THR A 314 29.57 15.85 20.55
C THR A 314 30.39 15.08 19.50
N LYS A 315 30.25 13.77 19.42
CA LYS A 315 30.94 12.92 18.43
C LYS A 315 30.57 13.26 16.99
N LEU A 316 29.31 13.65 16.74
CA LEU A 316 28.88 14.10 15.43
C LEU A 316 29.50 15.44 15.03
N VAL A 317 29.59 16.39 15.97
CA VAL A 317 30.21 17.70 15.77
C VAL A 317 31.73 17.57 15.53
N GLU A 318 32.38 16.67 16.26
CA GLU A 318 33.79 16.33 16.11
C GLU A 318 34.09 15.50 14.84
N GLY A 319 33.06 15.00 14.16
CA GLY A 319 33.23 14.15 12.98
C GLY A 319 33.74 12.74 13.25
N THR A 320 33.77 12.30 14.52
CA THR A 320 34.26 10.96 14.93
C THR A 320 33.27 9.85 14.60
N ILE A 321 32.01 10.18 14.35
CA ILE A 321 30.95 9.29 13.85
C ILE A 321 30.12 10.01 12.81
N THR A 322 29.68 9.29 11.77
CA THR A 322 28.72 9.81 10.81
C THR A 322 27.30 9.75 11.35
N PHE A 323 26.42 10.64 10.89
CA PHE A 323 25.02 10.65 11.35
C PHE A 323 24.30 9.32 11.08
N GLY A 324 24.48 8.74 9.88
CA GLY A 324 23.88 7.45 9.55
C GLY A 324 24.37 6.30 10.42
N ALA A 325 25.69 6.28 10.79
CA ALA A 325 26.23 5.30 11.71
C ALA A 325 25.67 5.49 13.13
N ALA A 326 25.48 6.73 13.56
CA ALA A 326 24.86 7.04 14.86
C ALA A 326 23.38 6.59 14.89
N VAL A 327 22.62 6.85 13.82
CA VAL A 327 21.23 6.37 13.69
C VAL A 327 21.17 4.85 13.80
N ASN A 328 21.93 4.14 12.99
CA ASN A 328 21.92 2.66 12.99
C ASN A 328 22.27 2.06 14.35
N LYS A 329 23.17 2.71 15.08
CA LYS A 329 23.66 2.18 16.35
C LYS A 329 22.78 2.55 17.54
N PHE A 330 22.18 3.73 17.54
CA PHE A 330 21.58 4.31 18.74
C PHE A 330 20.11 4.69 18.58
N SER A 331 19.58 4.84 17.36
CA SER A 331 18.19 5.24 17.19
C SER A 331 17.23 4.09 17.42
N ASP A 332 16.18 4.35 18.21
CA ASP A 332 15.06 3.44 18.45
C ASP A 332 13.87 3.72 17.51
N ASP A 333 14.00 4.67 16.57
CA ASP A 333 12.92 5.01 15.62
C ASP A 333 12.90 4.07 14.41
N ASP A 334 12.02 3.10 14.45
CA ASP A 334 11.84 2.10 13.38
C ASP A 334 11.49 2.75 12.02
N ASN A 335 10.84 3.92 12.01
CA ASN A 335 10.38 4.58 10.78
C ASN A 335 11.53 5.23 9.98
N SER A 336 12.50 5.81 10.69
CA SER A 336 13.60 6.53 10.05
C SER A 336 14.95 5.82 10.12
N LYS A 337 15.07 4.74 10.90
CA LYS A 337 16.32 4.02 11.11
C LYS A 337 16.95 3.54 9.81
N PHE A 338 16.16 2.96 8.91
CA PHE A 338 16.65 2.43 7.62
C PHE A 338 16.88 3.51 6.55
N SER A 339 16.42 4.74 6.79
CA SER A 339 16.65 5.90 5.93
C SER A 339 17.70 6.86 6.51
N ALA A 340 18.63 6.35 7.32
CA ALA A 340 19.66 7.14 8.02
C ALA A 340 19.06 8.29 8.84
N GLY A 341 17.93 8.04 9.47
CA GLY A 341 17.22 9.00 10.32
C GLY A 341 16.42 10.05 9.56
N SER A 342 16.33 10.00 8.21
CA SER A 342 15.61 10.98 7.41
C SER A 342 14.12 10.94 7.71
N ILE A 343 13.54 12.11 7.96
CA ILE A 343 12.10 12.31 8.02
C ILE A 343 11.61 12.49 6.60
N SER A 344 10.62 11.70 6.20
CA SER A 344 10.04 11.75 4.86
C SER A 344 8.55 12.07 4.91
N GLY A 345 8.08 12.73 3.89
CA GLY A 345 6.68 13.04 3.65
C GLY A 345 6.36 12.91 2.18
N ARG A 346 5.50 13.77 1.67
CA ARG A 346 5.11 13.81 0.25
C ARG A 346 5.36 15.18 -0.34
N ASP A 347 5.83 15.19 -1.58
CA ASP A 347 5.91 16.44 -2.36
C ASP A 347 4.50 16.90 -2.80
N ALA A 348 4.42 18.06 -3.43
CA ALA A 348 3.17 18.62 -3.96
C ALA A 348 2.46 17.72 -4.99
N SER A 349 3.19 16.77 -5.57
CA SER A 349 2.65 15.77 -6.50
C SER A 349 2.25 14.46 -5.82
N GLY A 350 2.36 14.37 -4.48
CA GLY A 350 2.04 13.18 -3.68
C GLY A 350 3.13 12.10 -3.67
N ASN A 351 4.31 12.33 -4.27
CA ASN A 351 5.42 11.40 -4.25
C ASN A 351 6.20 11.47 -2.94
N PRO A 352 6.82 10.35 -2.49
CA PRO A 352 7.71 10.39 -1.34
C PRO A 352 8.84 11.40 -1.54
N SER A 353 9.07 12.24 -0.52
CA SER A 353 10.12 13.27 -0.51
C SER A 353 10.76 13.39 0.86
N THR A 354 12.06 13.70 0.89
CA THR A 354 12.79 14.12 2.10
C THR A 354 12.84 15.64 2.24
N PHE A 355 12.51 16.37 1.18
CA PHE A 355 12.31 17.81 1.21
C PHE A 355 10.87 18.11 1.62
N LEU A 356 10.70 18.69 2.78
CA LEU A 356 9.41 18.90 3.43
C LEU A 356 9.15 20.38 3.64
N SER A 357 7.92 20.80 3.46
CA SER A 357 7.47 22.10 3.95
C SER A 357 7.34 22.07 5.48
N ILE A 358 7.42 23.23 6.12
CA ILE A 358 7.40 23.34 7.59
C ILE A 358 6.12 22.78 8.20
N ASP A 359 4.99 22.89 7.51
CA ASP A 359 3.68 22.39 7.93
C ASP A 359 3.57 20.85 7.94
N GLN A 360 4.45 20.15 7.24
CA GLN A 360 4.54 18.69 7.25
C GLN A 360 5.33 18.13 8.44
N LEU A 361 5.97 18.97 9.23
CA LEU A 361 6.77 18.56 10.38
C LEU A 361 6.02 18.68 11.70
N ASP A 362 6.36 17.82 12.65
CA ASP A 362 5.92 17.98 14.03
C ASP A 362 6.26 19.36 14.58
N LYS A 363 5.33 19.97 15.30
CA LYS A 363 5.51 21.28 15.91
C LYS A 363 6.77 21.37 16.78
N ASP A 364 7.10 20.30 17.48
CA ASP A 364 8.30 20.22 18.32
C ASP A 364 9.58 20.24 17.53
N ILE A 365 9.61 19.58 16.33
CA ILE A 365 10.73 19.68 15.40
C ILE A 365 10.88 21.11 14.89
N VAL A 366 9.78 21.73 14.49
CA VAL A 366 9.78 23.14 14.01
C VAL A 366 10.38 24.09 15.04
N VAL A 367 10.07 23.90 16.33
CA VAL A 367 10.67 24.71 17.41
C VAL A 367 12.18 24.52 17.48
N LEU A 368 12.69 23.29 17.38
CA LEU A 368 14.11 22.99 17.37
C LEU A 368 14.84 23.62 16.17
N LEU A 369 14.19 23.62 15.01
CA LEU A 369 14.77 24.14 13.77
C LEU A 369 14.94 25.67 13.75
N LYS A 370 14.27 26.39 14.64
CA LYS A 370 14.42 27.86 14.74
C LYS A 370 15.84 28.29 15.15
N ASN A 371 16.53 27.44 15.92
CA ASN A 371 17.77 27.78 16.56
C ASN A 371 19.01 27.12 15.92
N ILE A 372 18.83 26.40 14.82
CA ILE A 372 19.92 25.70 14.12
C ILE A 372 19.97 26.08 12.64
N LYS A 373 21.19 26.09 12.09
CA LYS A 373 21.47 26.33 10.68
C LYS A 373 21.63 25.01 9.93
N PRO A 374 21.51 25.01 8.60
CA PRO A 374 21.87 23.84 7.80
C PRO A 374 23.25 23.29 8.17
N GLY A 375 23.37 21.99 8.31
CA GLY A 375 24.57 21.29 8.79
C GLY A 375 24.71 21.19 10.30
N GLN A 376 23.79 21.72 11.09
CA GLN A 376 23.87 21.71 12.56
C GLN A 376 22.87 20.72 13.18
N TYR A 377 23.19 20.35 14.43
CA TYR A 377 22.41 19.45 15.28
C TYR A 377 21.74 20.22 16.42
N SER A 378 20.49 19.88 16.74
CA SER A 378 19.80 20.43 17.90
C SER A 378 20.43 19.92 19.21
N ALA A 379 20.11 20.57 20.34
CA ALA A 379 20.24 19.93 21.64
C ALA A 379 19.23 18.78 21.76
N PRO A 380 19.52 17.73 22.57
CA PRO A 380 18.54 16.68 22.89
C PRO A 380 17.31 17.25 23.59
N GLN A 381 16.13 16.90 23.08
CA GLN A 381 14.86 17.37 23.65
C GLN A 381 13.91 16.24 23.95
N LEU A 382 13.25 16.36 25.13
CA LEU A 382 12.12 15.51 25.51
C LEU A 382 10.88 15.92 24.74
N TYR A 383 10.15 14.96 24.19
CA TYR A 383 8.83 15.16 23.63
C TYR A 383 7.94 13.93 23.90
N LYS A 384 6.66 14.05 23.59
CA LYS A 384 5.72 12.93 23.66
C LYS A 384 5.37 12.49 22.25
N ASP A 385 5.45 11.20 21.99
CA ASP A 385 4.96 10.63 20.74
C ASP A 385 3.42 10.64 20.66
N GLU A 386 2.87 10.20 19.54
CA GLU A 386 1.43 10.12 19.32
C GLU A 386 0.71 9.22 20.34
N ARG A 387 1.43 8.30 20.99
CA ARG A 387 0.92 7.40 22.02
C ARG A 387 1.06 7.96 23.43
N GLY A 388 1.64 9.16 23.54
CA GLY A 388 1.89 9.81 24.82
C GLY A 388 3.15 9.33 25.56
N SER A 389 3.97 8.47 24.94
CA SER A 389 5.24 7.98 25.51
C SER A 389 6.27 9.10 25.51
N GLN A 390 7.03 9.21 26.59
CA GLN A 390 8.12 10.16 26.70
C GLN A 390 9.35 9.63 25.97
N ILE A 391 9.81 10.38 24.97
CA ILE A 391 10.98 10.05 24.17
C ILE A 391 11.91 11.25 24.04
N VAL A 392 13.18 10.98 23.80
CA VAL A 392 14.20 12.03 23.64
C VAL A 392 14.71 11.97 22.20
N ARG A 393 14.74 13.12 21.53
CA ARG A 393 15.26 13.22 20.17
C ARG A 393 16.34 14.28 20.02
N LEU A 394 17.22 14.04 19.05
CA LEU A 394 18.17 14.97 18.49
C LEU A 394 17.85 15.12 17.01
N VAL A 395 17.73 16.37 16.56
CA VAL A 395 17.39 16.72 15.18
C VAL A 395 18.64 17.23 14.46
N TYR A 396 18.82 16.82 13.22
CA TYR A 396 19.83 17.29 12.29
C TYR A 396 19.17 18.03 11.13
N LEU A 397 19.41 19.32 11.01
CA LEU A 397 18.99 20.10 9.84
C LEU A 397 20.03 19.90 8.73
N ARG A 398 19.72 19.02 7.78
CA ARG A 398 20.62 18.73 6.64
C ARG A 398 20.65 19.90 5.66
N ASN A 399 19.48 20.37 5.29
CA ASN A 399 19.33 21.43 4.30
C ASN A 399 18.13 22.32 4.61
N ARG A 400 18.15 23.56 4.13
CA ARG A 400 17.02 24.50 4.09
C ARG A 400 17.14 25.32 2.84
N THR A 401 16.14 25.27 2.00
CA THR A 401 16.05 26.13 0.81
C THR A 401 15.34 27.43 1.13
N GLU A 402 15.72 28.52 0.46
CA GLU A 402 14.92 29.74 0.45
C GLU A 402 13.77 29.59 -0.54
N PRO A 403 12.65 30.31 -0.36
CA PRO A 403 11.58 30.34 -1.36
C PRO A 403 12.11 30.75 -2.71
N HIS A 404 11.86 29.94 -3.75
CA HIS A 404 12.41 30.21 -5.09
C HIS A 404 11.55 29.61 -6.20
N ARG A 405 11.65 30.20 -7.40
CA ARG A 405 11.21 29.51 -8.61
C ARG A 405 12.20 28.42 -8.96
N GLU A 406 11.67 27.31 -9.45
CA GLU A 406 12.49 26.16 -9.85
C GLU A 406 13.69 26.60 -10.69
N ASN A 407 14.86 26.08 -10.34
CA ASN A 407 16.10 26.35 -11.04
C ASN A 407 17.05 25.15 -11.03
N LEU A 408 17.99 25.11 -12.00
CA LEU A 408 18.91 23.98 -12.14
C LEU A 408 20.00 23.93 -11.05
N LYS A 409 20.13 24.94 -10.20
CA LYS A 409 21.13 24.94 -9.12
C LYS A 409 20.60 24.17 -7.91
N GLU A 410 19.35 24.39 -7.58
CA GLU A 410 18.73 23.86 -6.34
C GLU A 410 17.85 22.65 -6.61
N ASP A 411 17.22 22.56 -7.81
CA ASP A 411 16.23 21.55 -8.15
C ASP A 411 16.70 20.59 -9.25
N TYR A 412 18.02 20.48 -9.47
CA TYR A 412 18.56 19.69 -10.58
C TYR A 412 17.97 18.28 -10.65
N ASP A 413 17.91 17.57 -9.52
CA ASP A 413 17.44 16.19 -9.48
C ASP A 413 15.95 16.06 -9.84
N ARG A 414 15.12 17.03 -9.42
CA ARG A 414 13.70 17.09 -9.77
C ARG A 414 13.51 17.31 -11.27
N VAL A 415 14.27 18.27 -11.82
CA VAL A 415 14.25 18.57 -13.27
C VAL A 415 14.78 17.39 -14.06
N ALA A 416 15.88 16.77 -13.63
CA ALA A 416 16.47 15.60 -14.29
C ALA A 416 15.52 14.40 -14.30
N LYS A 417 14.80 14.15 -13.21
CA LYS A 417 13.79 13.09 -13.14
C LYS A 417 12.67 13.32 -14.15
N ARG A 418 12.11 14.54 -14.21
CA ARG A 418 11.06 14.88 -15.20
C ARG A 418 11.57 14.79 -16.64
N ALA A 419 12.77 15.28 -16.90
CA ALA A 419 13.40 15.20 -18.22
C ALA A 419 13.65 13.74 -18.64
N LEU A 420 14.03 12.87 -17.71
CA LEU A 420 14.18 11.43 -17.95
C LEU A 420 12.84 10.77 -18.27
N GLU A 421 11.78 11.09 -17.51
CA GLU A 421 10.44 10.53 -17.76
C GLU A 421 9.89 10.98 -19.12
N GLU A 422 10.09 12.27 -19.53
CA GLU A 422 9.72 12.73 -20.87
C GLU A 422 10.51 11.99 -21.94
N LYS A 423 11.82 11.78 -21.74
CA LYS A 423 12.66 11.03 -22.68
C LYS A 423 12.21 9.56 -22.83
N LYS A 424 11.85 8.92 -21.73
CA LYS A 424 11.30 7.55 -21.72
C LYS A 424 9.94 7.49 -22.41
N SER A 425 9.05 8.44 -22.14
CA SER A 425 7.76 8.57 -22.81
C SER A 425 7.92 8.74 -24.33
N SER A 426 8.79 9.64 -24.75
CA SER A 426 9.10 9.86 -26.18
C SER A 426 9.68 8.62 -26.85
N ALA A 427 10.50 7.84 -26.13
CA ALA A 427 11.03 6.58 -26.64
C ALA A 427 9.95 5.51 -26.82
N LEU A 428 9.02 5.42 -25.87
CA LEU A 428 7.84 4.55 -25.98
C LEU A 428 6.95 4.95 -27.15
N GLU A 429 6.65 6.25 -27.31
CA GLU A 429 5.88 6.73 -28.45
C GLU A 429 6.53 6.41 -29.78
N LYS A 430 7.86 6.62 -29.89
CA LYS A 430 8.63 6.26 -31.07
C LYS A 430 8.55 4.75 -31.32
N TRP A 431 8.74 3.95 -30.29
CA TRP A 431 8.65 2.50 -30.39
C TRP A 431 7.27 2.06 -30.91
N PHE A 432 6.18 2.63 -30.38
CA PHE A 432 4.82 2.34 -30.86
C PHE A 432 4.63 2.75 -32.32
N LYS A 433 5.10 3.94 -32.74
CA LYS A 433 5.03 4.38 -34.13
C LYS A 433 5.71 3.41 -35.10
N GLU A 434 6.82 2.80 -34.67
CA GLU A 434 7.57 1.85 -35.48
C GLU A 434 6.94 0.44 -35.50
N HIS A 435 6.35 0.00 -34.39
CA HIS A 435 5.88 -1.37 -34.22
C HIS A 435 4.39 -1.58 -34.52
N ILE A 436 3.53 -0.58 -34.23
CA ILE A 436 2.09 -0.68 -34.50
C ILE A 436 1.80 -1.11 -35.96
N PRO A 437 2.47 -0.55 -37.00
CA PRO A 437 2.23 -0.96 -38.39
C PRO A 437 2.59 -2.41 -38.70
N THR A 438 3.35 -3.08 -37.84
CA THR A 438 3.77 -4.48 -38.04
C THR A 438 2.76 -5.50 -37.47
N TYR A 439 1.75 -5.02 -36.74
CA TYR A 439 0.73 -5.88 -36.13
C TYR A 439 -0.56 -5.88 -36.93
N PHE A 440 -1.28 -6.99 -36.90
CA PHE A 440 -2.67 -7.00 -37.28
C PHE A 440 -3.49 -6.28 -36.20
N ILE A 441 -4.29 -5.29 -36.61
CA ILE A 441 -5.12 -4.52 -35.69
C ILE A 441 -6.54 -4.48 -36.22
N SER A 442 -7.52 -4.72 -35.35
CA SER A 442 -8.94 -4.50 -35.63
C SER A 442 -9.57 -3.73 -34.47
N ILE A 443 -10.38 -2.74 -34.78
CA ILE A 443 -11.09 -1.89 -33.81
C ILE A 443 -12.54 -1.78 -34.24
N ASP A 444 -13.46 -2.04 -33.29
CA ASP A 444 -14.89 -1.96 -33.53
C ASP A 444 -15.36 -0.53 -33.85
N LYS A 445 -16.40 -0.43 -34.64
CA LYS A 445 -16.99 0.85 -35.09
C LYS A 445 -17.49 1.73 -33.95
N ASP A 446 -17.81 1.16 -32.78
CA ASP A 446 -18.20 1.90 -31.58
C ASP A 446 -17.13 2.93 -31.16
N PHE A 447 -15.86 2.68 -31.51
CA PHE A 447 -14.73 3.55 -31.20
C PHE A 447 -14.29 4.44 -32.38
N SER A 448 -15.11 4.54 -33.44
CA SER A 448 -14.77 5.33 -34.65
C SER A 448 -14.56 6.82 -34.39
N THR A 449 -15.17 7.38 -33.35
CA THR A 449 -15.08 8.80 -32.97
C THR A 449 -13.88 9.12 -32.05
N CYS A 450 -13.08 8.12 -31.67
CA CYS A 450 -11.95 8.28 -30.75
C CYS A 450 -10.71 8.78 -31.49
N ASN A 451 -10.38 10.06 -31.40
CA ASN A 451 -9.21 10.65 -32.06
C ASN A 451 -7.88 10.05 -31.57
N SER A 452 -7.80 9.64 -30.30
CA SER A 452 -6.60 9.00 -29.75
C SER A 452 -6.26 7.67 -30.43
N LEU A 453 -7.23 7.03 -31.10
CA LEU A 453 -7.04 5.76 -31.83
C LEU A 453 -6.67 5.92 -33.29
N ASP A 454 -6.44 7.12 -33.81
CA ASP A 454 -6.16 7.36 -35.23
C ASP A 454 -4.94 6.59 -35.75
N GLN A 455 -3.89 6.52 -34.98
CA GLN A 455 -2.69 5.78 -35.35
C GLN A 455 -2.98 4.27 -35.47
N TRP A 456 -3.77 3.72 -34.57
CA TRP A 456 -4.17 2.33 -34.56
C TRP A 456 -5.10 1.99 -35.74
N ARG A 457 -6.04 2.88 -36.06
CA ARG A 457 -6.97 2.72 -37.20
C ARG A 457 -6.25 2.76 -38.54
N LYS A 458 -5.33 3.72 -38.73
CA LYS A 458 -4.52 3.80 -39.96
C LYS A 458 -3.74 2.51 -40.22
N SER A 459 -3.22 1.90 -39.17
CA SER A 459 -2.53 0.62 -39.27
C SER A 459 -3.48 -0.54 -39.62
N ALA A 460 -4.69 -0.55 -39.06
CA ALA A 460 -5.72 -1.52 -39.38
C ALA A 460 -6.13 -1.44 -40.87
N GLU A 461 -6.39 -0.24 -41.40
CA GLU A 461 -6.74 0.00 -42.79
C GLU A 461 -5.61 -0.43 -43.79
N ASN A 462 -4.37 -0.16 -43.41
CA ASN A 462 -3.22 -0.55 -44.23
C ASN A 462 -3.05 -2.08 -44.29
N ALA A 463 -3.29 -2.77 -43.18
CA ALA A 463 -3.27 -4.22 -43.12
C ALA A 463 -4.40 -4.88 -43.91
N GLU A 464 -5.57 -4.25 -43.98
CA GLU A 464 -6.69 -4.73 -44.81
C GLU A 464 -6.42 -4.53 -46.33
N LYS A 465 -5.85 -3.38 -46.71
CA LYS A 465 -5.44 -3.09 -48.09
C LYS A 465 -4.33 -4.02 -48.60
N ALA A 466 -3.45 -4.50 -47.71
CA ALA A 466 -2.37 -5.43 -48.09
C ALA A 466 -2.85 -6.89 -48.28
N ARG A 467 -4.07 -7.21 -47.83
CA ARG A 467 -4.70 -8.54 -47.96
C ARG A 467 -5.60 -8.68 -49.19
N ASN A 468 -6.07 -7.55 -49.72
CA ASN A 468 -6.84 -7.46 -50.97
C ASN A 468 -5.95 -7.15 -52.17
#